data_fd69fe87300882b2552e6273d32170c7
#
_entry.id   fd69fe87300882b2552e6273d32170c7
#
_cell.length_a   1.000
_cell.length_b   1.000
_cell.length_c   1.000
_cell.angle_alpha   90.00
_cell.angle_beta   90.00
_cell.angle_gamma   90.00
#
_symmetry.space_group_name_H-M   'P 1'
#
loop_
_entity.id
_entity.type
_entity.pdbx_description
1 polymer ?
#
loop_
_entity_poly.entity_id
_entity_poly.type
_entity_poly.pdbx_seq_one_letter_code
_entity_poly.pdbx_strand_id
1 'polypeptide(L)'
;NKSLSRMGERARSQWRNRQLGFVFQFHHLLPEFTALEAVAMPMRIGGEAKGAAQERAAMLLDRVGLSERVSHKPAALSGGERQRVAIARALANKPGCVLMDEPTGNLDPESAELVLNLIESIDWGDTAFIIVTHDPKIAEKMDRQLVLESGCLSDLPRALV
;
A
#
# COMPACT_ATOMS: atom_id res chain seq x y z
N ASN A 1 -21.66 -10.26 -6.34
CA ASN A 1 -21.34 -8.97 -6.96
C ASN A 1 -22.29 -7.90 -6.44
N LYS A 2 -21.77 -7.02 -5.55
CA LYS A 2 -22.51 -5.82 -5.10
C LYS A 2 -21.92 -4.61 -5.83
N SER A 3 -22.77 -3.84 -6.53
CA SER A 3 -22.34 -2.61 -7.18
C SER A 3 -22.06 -1.52 -6.13
N LEU A 4 -20.84 -0.96 -6.13
CA LEU A 4 -20.45 0.13 -5.24
C LEU A 4 -21.30 1.39 -5.39
N SER A 5 -21.81 1.64 -6.61
CA SER A 5 -22.68 2.79 -6.91
C SER A 5 -24.04 2.70 -6.21
N ARG A 6 -24.48 1.50 -5.84
CA ARG A 6 -25.77 1.25 -5.15
C ARG A 6 -25.62 1.19 -3.63
N MET A 7 -24.41 1.31 -3.10
CA MET A 7 -24.17 1.32 -1.66
C MET A 7 -24.36 2.72 -1.08
N GLY A 8 -25.06 2.82 0.06
CA GLY A 8 -25.06 4.05 0.86
C GLY A 8 -23.64 4.39 1.34
N GLU A 9 -23.40 5.65 1.67
CA GLU A 9 -22.06 6.17 1.96
C GLU A 9 -21.33 5.42 3.09
N ARG A 10 -22.02 5.13 4.18
CA ARG A 10 -21.47 4.36 5.31
C ARG A 10 -21.04 2.95 4.89
N ALA A 11 -21.88 2.24 4.14
CA ALA A 11 -21.58 0.88 3.67
C ALA A 11 -20.41 0.89 2.68
N ARG A 12 -20.33 1.89 1.81
CA ARG A 12 -19.24 2.08 0.86
C ARG A 12 -17.91 2.38 1.56
N SER A 13 -17.92 3.22 2.61
CA SER A 13 -16.74 3.52 3.41
C SER A 13 -16.22 2.29 4.15
N GLN A 14 -17.12 1.50 4.76
CA GLN A 14 -16.77 0.24 5.40
C GLN A 14 -16.21 -0.78 4.40
N TRP A 15 -16.79 -0.86 3.20
CA TRP A 15 -16.30 -1.73 2.15
C TRP A 15 -14.90 -1.33 1.69
N ARG A 16 -14.67 -0.01 1.42
CA ARG A 16 -13.34 0.51 1.07
C ARG A 16 -12.30 0.19 2.13
N ASN A 17 -12.62 0.43 3.40
CA ASN A 17 -11.71 0.13 4.51
C ASN A 17 -11.27 -1.34 4.54
N ARG A 18 -12.17 -2.27 4.19
CA ARG A 18 -11.89 -3.71 4.24
C ARG A 18 -11.27 -4.27 2.97
N GLN A 19 -11.60 -3.72 1.81
CA GLN A 19 -11.28 -4.33 0.52
C GLN A 19 -10.19 -3.61 -0.26
N LEU A 20 -9.90 -2.35 0.08
CA LEU A 20 -8.92 -1.54 -0.62
C LEU A 20 -7.83 -1.03 0.32
N GLY A 21 -6.57 -1.22 -0.07
CA GLY A 21 -5.42 -0.54 0.47
C GLY A 21 -5.03 0.64 -0.42
N PHE A 22 -4.43 1.68 0.16
CA PHE A 22 -3.94 2.84 -0.59
C PHE A 22 -2.52 3.19 -0.17
N VAL A 23 -1.65 3.36 -1.15
CA VAL A 23 -0.30 3.87 -1.01
C VAL A 23 -0.17 5.09 -1.91
N PHE A 24 0.18 6.23 -1.36
CA PHE A 24 0.33 7.50 -2.07
C PHE A 24 1.80 7.90 -2.14
N GLN A 25 2.15 8.70 -3.13
CA GLN A 25 3.49 9.25 -3.32
C GLN A 25 4.01 10.01 -2.08
N PHE A 26 3.15 10.73 -1.36
CA PHE A 26 3.49 11.48 -0.15
C PHE A 26 3.22 10.72 1.16
N HIS A 27 3.04 9.40 1.12
CA HIS A 27 2.84 8.50 2.26
C HIS A 27 1.59 8.78 3.12
N HIS A 28 1.20 10.04 3.32
CA HIS A 28 0.07 10.50 4.15
C HIS A 28 0.06 9.84 5.55
N LEU A 29 1.24 9.84 6.21
CA LEU A 29 1.34 9.45 7.61
C LEU A 29 1.06 10.65 8.50
N LEU A 30 0.20 10.47 9.48
CA LEU A 30 -0.12 11.50 10.47
C LEU A 30 1.08 11.65 11.43
N PRO A 31 1.62 12.86 11.64
CA PRO A 31 2.85 13.07 12.40
C PRO A 31 2.73 12.73 13.88
N GLU A 32 1.51 12.67 14.41
CA GLU A 32 1.22 12.36 15.81
C GLU A 32 1.38 10.88 16.13
N PHE A 33 1.19 10.00 15.13
CA PHE A 33 1.17 8.55 15.31
C PHE A 33 2.55 7.93 15.07
N THR A 34 2.85 6.91 15.87
CA THR A 34 3.98 6.00 15.60
C THR A 34 3.71 5.13 14.37
N ALA A 35 4.75 4.48 13.85
CA ALA A 35 4.61 3.51 12.75
C ALA A 35 3.59 2.42 13.10
N LEU A 36 3.66 1.88 14.34
CA LEU A 36 2.72 0.87 14.84
C LEU A 36 1.27 1.38 14.81
N GLU A 37 1.04 2.58 15.31
CA GLU A 37 -0.30 3.17 15.37
C GLU A 37 -0.84 3.48 13.98
N ALA A 38 0.02 3.99 13.08
CA ALA A 38 -0.35 4.27 11.69
C ALA A 38 -0.80 3.00 10.95
N VAL A 39 -0.09 1.88 11.14
CA VAL A 39 -0.45 0.59 10.54
C VAL A 39 -1.68 -0.03 11.20
N ALA A 40 -1.84 0.12 12.53
CA ALA A 40 -3.01 -0.39 13.26
C ALA A 40 -4.31 0.37 12.95
N MET A 41 -4.23 1.61 12.52
CA MET A 41 -5.38 2.52 12.36
C MET A 41 -6.51 1.97 11.47
N PRO A 42 -6.27 1.44 10.27
CA PRO A 42 -7.34 0.91 9.42
C PRO A 42 -8.14 -0.21 10.10
N MET A 43 -7.47 -1.07 10.87
CA MET A 43 -8.08 -2.15 11.63
C MET A 43 -8.93 -1.60 12.79
N ARG A 44 -8.43 -0.60 13.50
CA ARG A 44 -9.15 0.09 14.57
C ARG A 44 -10.42 0.78 14.05
N ILE A 45 -10.34 1.43 12.89
CA ILE A 45 -11.51 2.02 12.21
C ILE A 45 -12.49 0.92 11.79
N GLY A 46 -12.00 -0.25 11.40
CA GLY A 46 -12.78 -1.44 11.07
C GLY A 46 -13.47 -2.11 12.29
N GLY A 47 -13.16 -1.67 13.52
CA GLY A 47 -13.75 -2.17 14.77
C GLY A 47 -12.92 -3.25 15.46
N GLU A 48 -11.70 -3.55 15.02
CA GLU A 48 -10.84 -4.55 15.65
C GLU A 48 -10.35 -4.08 17.03
N ALA A 49 -10.16 -5.01 17.96
CA ALA A 49 -9.65 -4.71 19.30
C ALA A 49 -8.22 -4.15 19.24
N LYS A 50 -7.88 -3.21 20.16
CA LYS A 50 -6.58 -2.52 20.14
C LYS A 50 -5.40 -3.50 20.14
N GLY A 51 -5.41 -4.50 21.01
CA GLY A 51 -4.31 -5.47 21.13
C GLY A 51 -4.11 -6.26 19.84
N ALA A 52 -5.19 -6.82 19.28
CA ALA A 52 -5.12 -7.59 18.03
C ALA A 52 -4.65 -6.73 16.83
N ALA A 53 -5.14 -5.48 16.75
CA ALA A 53 -4.70 -4.55 15.71
C ALA A 53 -3.20 -4.20 15.84
N GLN A 54 -2.71 -3.99 17.07
CA GLN A 54 -1.29 -3.69 17.32
C GLN A 54 -0.39 -4.90 17.06
N GLU A 55 -0.79 -6.09 17.47
CA GLU A 55 -0.05 -7.33 17.19
C GLU A 55 0.10 -7.55 15.69
N ARG A 56 -1.00 -7.46 14.93
CA ARG A 56 -0.96 -7.57 13.48
C ARG A 56 -0.14 -6.44 12.83
N ALA A 57 -0.23 -5.21 13.33
CA ALA A 57 0.56 -4.10 12.83
C ALA A 57 2.07 -4.35 13.03
N ALA A 58 2.47 -4.88 14.19
CA ALA A 58 3.86 -5.24 14.46
C ALA A 58 4.37 -6.33 13.50
N MET A 59 3.57 -7.37 13.24
CA MET A 59 3.89 -8.41 12.26
C MET A 59 4.06 -7.84 10.85
N LEU A 60 3.22 -6.89 10.44
CA LEU A 60 3.33 -6.25 9.12
C LEU A 60 4.56 -5.36 9.03
N LEU A 61 4.90 -4.63 10.10
CA LEU A 61 6.13 -3.82 10.16
C LEU A 61 7.38 -4.69 10.10
N ASP A 62 7.37 -5.84 10.76
CA ASP A 62 8.43 -6.83 10.66
C ASP A 62 8.62 -7.32 9.22
N ARG A 63 7.53 -7.69 8.53
CA ARG A 63 7.55 -8.14 7.12
C ARG A 63 8.13 -7.10 6.16
N VAL A 64 8.00 -5.81 6.47
CA VAL A 64 8.58 -4.72 5.66
C VAL A 64 9.96 -4.26 6.18
N GLY A 65 10.58 -5.02 7.11
CA GLY A 65 11.91 -4.76 7.66
C GLY A 65 11.98 -3.55 8.59
N LEU A 66 10.92 -3.31 9.38
CA LEU A 66 10.80 -2.15 10.29
C LEU A 66 10.53 -2.56 11.75
N SER A 67 10.95 -3.75 12.20
CA SER A 67 10.77 -4.23 13.57
C SER A 67 11.31 -3.26 14.61
N GLU A 68 12.47 -2.65 14.35
CA GLU A 68 13.13 -1.69 15.22
C GLU A 68 12.56 -0.27 15.14
N ARG A 69 11.59 -0.04 14.26
CA ARG A 69 10.99 1.27 13.97
C ARG A 69 9.55 1.42 14.45
N VAL A 70 8.99 0.41 15.11
CA VAL A 70 7.57 0.36 15.52
C VAL A 70 7.12 1.57 16.34
N SER A 71 7.99 2.09 17.22
CA SER A 71 7.71 3.26 18.08
C SER A 71 8.09 4.61 17.46
N HIS A 72 8.71 4.61 16.27
CA HIS A 72 9.16 5.85 15.63
C HIS A 72 7.98 6.60 15.00
N LYS A 73 8.02 7.93 15.11
CA LYS A 73 7.10 8.84 14.41
C LYS A 73 7.63 9.16 13.01
N PRO A 74 6.81 9.63 12.08
CA PRO A 74 7.23 9.91 10.70
C PRO A 74 8.45 10.83 10.57
N ALA A 75 8.62 11.79 11.48
CA ALA A 75 9.76 12.70 11.49
C ALA A 75 11.12 12.01 11.76
N ALA A 76 11.09 10.84 12.42
CA ALA A 76 12.28 10.04 12.75
C ALA A 76 12.52 8.89 11.74
N LEU A 77 11.76 8.85 10.64
CA LEU A 77 11.85 7.83 9.60
C LEU A 77 12.40 8.44 8.29
N SER A 78 13.23 7.69 7.58
CA SER A 78 13.65 8.04 6.21
C SER A 78 12.46 8.01 5.22
N GLY A 79 12.65 8.53 4.00
CA GLY A 79 11.64 8.46 2.94
C GLY A 79 11.20 7.03 2.65
N GLY A 80 12.16 6.13 2.44
CA GLY A 80 11.90 4.72 2.19
C GLY A 80 11.26 3.99 3.38
N GLU A 81 11.64 4.33 4.63
CA GLU A 81 10.98 3.78 5.83
C GLU A 81 9.53 4.24 5.91
N ARG A 82 9.23 5.52 5.67
CA ARG A 82 7.85 6.02 5.63
C ARG A 82 7.02 5.32 4.56
N GLN A 83 7.59 5.06 3.38
CA GLN A 83 6.91 4.34 2.31
C GLN A 83 6.60 2.89 2.71
N ARG A 84 7.55 2.20 3.34
CA ARG A 84 7.30 0.84 3.84
C ARG A 84 6.23 0.81 4.94
N VAL A 85 6.16 1.82 5.81
CA VAL A 85 5.05 1.97 6.77
C VAL A 85 3.72 2.16 6.03
N ALA A 86 3.67 2.98 4.96
CA ALA A 86 2.46 3.19 4.17
C ALA A 86 2.00 1.89 3.46
N ILE A 87 2.93 1.08 2.97
CA ILE A 87 2.64 -0.25 2.39
C ILE A 87 2.07 -1.20 3.46
N ALA A 88 2.71 -1.29 4.63
CA ALA A 88 2.21 -2.10 5.73
C ALA A 88 0.80 -1.67 6.17
N ARG A 89 0.54 -0.36 6.23
CA ARG A 89 -0.78 0.21 6.52
C ARG A 89 -1.82 -0.19 5.48
N ALA A 90 -1.47 -0.14 4.20
CA ALA A 90 -2.38 -0.49 3.11
C ALA A 90 -2.82 -1.96 3.19
N LEU A 91 -1.97 -2.84 3.72
CA LEU A 91 -2.20 -4.28 3.86
C LEU A 91 -2.85 -4.70 5.19
N ALA A 92 -3.08 -3.74 6.10
CA ALA A 92 -3.53 -4.01 7.46
C ALA A 92 -4.81 -4.87 7.52
N ASN A 93 -5.80 -4.56 6.69
CA ASN A 93 -7.09 -5.25 6.63
C ASN A 93 -7.14 -6.47 5.69
N LYS A 94 -6.00 -6.97 5.17
CA LYS A 94 -5.95 -8.02 4.14
C LYS A 94 -6.86 -7.66 2.94
N PRO A 95 -6.63 -6.51 2.28
CA PRO A 95 -7.50 -6.08 1.21
C PRO A 95 -7.39 -7.01 -0.01
N GLY A 96 -8.46 -7.09 -0.81
CA GLY A 96 -8.41 -7.79 -2.09
C GLY A 96 -7.61 -7.03 -3.16
N CYS A 97 -7.39 -5.70 -2.95
CA CYS A 97 -6.63 -4.87 -3.88
C CYS A 97 -5.91 -3.74 -3.17
N VAL A 98 -4.66 -3.47 -3.55
CA VAL A 98 -3.90 -2.28 -3.14
C VAL A 98 -3.68 -1.39 -4.35
N LEU A 99 -4.08 -0.12 -4.21
CA LEU A 99 -3.86 0.93 -5.21
C LEU A 99 -2.63 1.73 -4.79
N MET A 100 -1.64 1.82 -5.67
CA MET A 100 -0.41 2.56 -5.44
C MET A 100 -0.26 3.68 -6.48
N ASP A 101 -0.07 4.89 -6.01
CA ASP A 101 0.15 6.08 -6.84
C ASP A 101 1.61 6.53 -6.67
N GLU A 102 2.41 6.35 -7.73
CA GLU A 102 3.85 6.66 -7.76
C GLU A 102 4.60 6.19 -6.50
N PRO A 103 4.60 4.90 -6.17
CA PRO A 103 5.07 4.40 -4.87
C PRO A 103 6.57 4.64 -4.60
N THR A 104 7.34 5.02 -5.61
CA THR A 104 8.79 5.30 -5.51
C THR A 104 9.16 6.71 -5.93
N GLY A 105 8.19 7.53 -6.40
CA GLY A 105 8.45 8.82 -7.04
C GLY A 105 9.18 9.87 -6.18
N ASN A 106 9.17 9.72 -4.86
CA ASN A 106 9.83 10.64 -3.91
C ASN A 106 10.99 9.96 -3.14
N LEU A 107 11.51 8.84 -3.64
CA LEU A 107 12.57 8.08 -3.01
C LEU A 107 13.88 8.23 -3.78
N ASP A 108 15.00 8.12 -3.05
CA ASP A 108 16.28 7.90 -3.66
C ASP A 108 16.33 6.52 -4.36
N PRO A 109 17.24 6.31 -5.33
CA PRO A 109 17.28 5.07 -6.11
C PRO A 109 17.39 3.79 -5.29
N GLU A 110 18.16 3.81 -4.21
CA GLU A 110 18.36 2.64 -3.33
C GLU A 110 17.09 2.32 -2.56
N SER A 111 16.44 3.32 -1.97
CA SER A 111 15.13 3.18 -1.30
C SER A 111 14.03 2.73 -2.26
N ALA A 112 14.04 3.23 -3.50
CA ALA A 112 13.07 2.82 -4.52
C ALA A 112 13.22 1.34 -4.87
N GLU A 113 14.45 0.86 -5.07
CA GLU A 113 14.72 -0.55 -5.36
C GLU A 113 14.30 -1.46 -4.19
N LEU A 114 14.59 -1.06 -2.95
CA LEU A 114 14.14 -1.80 -1.77
C LEU A 114 12.61 -1.92 -1.70
N VAL A 115 11.88 -0.84 -2.01
CA VAL A 115 10.41 -0.86 -2.03
C VAL A 115 9.86 -1.75 -3.15
N LEU A 116 10.47 -1.73 -4.34
CA LEU A 116 10.06 -2.61 -5.45
C LEU A 116 10.32 -4.07 -5.13
N ASN A 117 11.49 -4.40 -4.62
CA ASN A 117 11.83 -5.76 -4.21
C ASN A 117 10.89 -6.26 -3.10
N LEU A 118 10.46 -5.38 -2.19
CA LEU A 118 9.47 -5.68 -1.17
C LEU A 118 8.12 -6.07 -1.79
N ILE A 119 7.64 -5.29 -2.78
CA ILE A 119 6.37 -5.57 -3.46
C ILE A 119 6.41 -6.92 -4.19
N GLU A 120 7.54 -7.25 -4.84
CA GLU A 120 7.73 -8.46 -5.63
C GLU A 120 7.96 -9.72 -4.78
N SER A 121 8.75 -9.60 -3.71
CA SER A 121 9.29 -10.75 -2.99
C SER A 121 8.39 -11.28 -1.87
N ILE A 122 7.51 -10.46 -1.34
CA ILE A 122 6.66 -10.87 -0.22
C ILE A 122 5.37 -11.49 -0.75
N ASP A 123 5.08 -12.70 -0.26
CA ASP A 123 3.77 -13.32 -0.46
C ASP A 123 2.69 -12.51 0.30
N TRP A 124 1.90 -11.75 -0.44
CA TRP A 124 0.78 -10.98 0.07
C TRP A 124 -0.56 -11.72 -0.01
N GLY A 125 -0.53 -13.05 -0.33
CA GLY A 125 -1.72 -13.86 -0.56
C GLY A 125 -2.45 -13.44 -1.84
N ASP A 126 -3.78 -13.46 -1.79
CA ASP A 126 -4.64 -13.14 -2.95
C ASP A 126 -4.82 -11.62 -3.19
N THR A 127 -3.95 -10.76 -2.63
CA THR A 127 -4.04 -9.32 -2.81
C THR A 127 -3.51 -8.90 -4.19
N ALA A 128 -4.34 -8.30 -5.02
CA ALA A 128 -3.92 -7.69 -6.29
C ALA A 128 -3.30 -6.30 -6.06
N PHE A 129 -2.30 -5.94 -6.87
CA PHE A 129 -1.68 -4.62 -6.85
C PHE A 129 -1.97 -3.89 -8.15
N ILE A 130 -2.45 -2.66 -8.06
CA ILE A 130 -2.60 -1.74 -9.18
C ILE A 130 -1.68 -0.56 -8.92
N ILE A 131 -0.66 -0.42 -9.77
CA ILE A 131 0.37 0.61 -9.62
C ILE A 131 0.21 1.60 -10.76
N VAL A 132 0.04 2.88 -10.42
CA VAL A 132 0.13 4.00 -11.35
C VAL A 132 1.54 4.54 -11.29
N THR A 133 2.25 4.54 -12.41
CA THR A 133 3.64 5.02 -12.48
C THR A 133 3.99 5.50 -13.87
N HIS A 134 4.94 6.42 -13.96
CA HIS A 134 5.60 6.83 -15.20
C HIS A 134 7.00 6.19 -15.34
N ASP A 135 7.45 5.39 -14.37
CA ASP A 135 8.73 4.67 -14.44
C ASP A 135 8.56 3.35 -15.21
N PRO A 136 9.19 3.21 -16.41
CA PRO A 136 9.10 1.99 -17.19
C PRO A 136 9.67 0.77 -16.47
N LYS A 137 10.69 0.94 -15.61
CA LYS A 137 11.28 -0.16 -14.85
C LYS A 137 10.29 -0.81 -13.88
N ILE A 138 9.38 -0.02 -13.32
CA ILE A 138 8.30 -0.54 -12.47
C ILE A 138 7.27 -1.25 -13.33
N ALA A 139 6.85 -0.64 -14.43
CA ALA A 139 5.85 -1.20 -15.32
C ALA A 139 6.29 -2.57 -15.90
N GLU A 140 7.56 -2.70 -16.31
CA GLU A 140 8.13 -3.93 -16.87
C GLU A 140 8.09 -5.13 -15.90
N LYS A 141 8.11 -4.87 -14.59
CA LYS A 141 8.06 -5.89 -13.55
C LYS A 141 6.65 -6.42 -13.25
N MET A 142 5.61 -5.77 -13.78
CA MET A 142 4.22 -6.13 -13.49
C MET A 142 3.70 -7.18 -14.47
N ASP A 143 2.76 -8.02 -13.99
CA ASP A 143 2.12 -9.08 -14.79
C ASP A 143 1.35 -8.55 -16.00
N ARG A 144 0.76 -7.37 -15.88
CA ARG A 144 -0.05 -6.71 -16.90
C ARG A 144 0.22 -5.22 -16.91
N GLN A 145 0.33 -4.63 -18.09
CA GLN A 145 0.52 -3.20 -18.28
C GLN A 145 -0.64 -2.60 -19.06
N LEU A 146 -1.11 -1.46 -18.58
CA LEU A 146 -2.13 -0.65 -19.23
C LEU A 146 -1.58 0.75 -19.46
N VAL A 147 -1.89 1.34 -20.60
CA VAL A 147 -1.59 2.74 -20.90
C VAL A 147 -2.86 3.55 -20.88
N LEU A 148 -2.80 4.71 -20.22
CA LEU A 148 -3.87 5.68 -20.20
C LEU A 148 -3.56 6.79 -21.20
N GLU A 149 -4.26 6.81 -22.33
CA GLU A 149 -4.12 7.84 -23.37
C GLU A 149 -5.48 8.45 -23.66
N SER A 150 -5.56 9.78 -23.64
CA SER A 150 -6.80 10.53 -23.98
C SER A 150 -8.04 10.05 -23.19
N GLY A 151 -7.85 9.63 -21.94
CA GLY A 151 -8.94 9.13 -21.07
C GLY A 151 -9.37 7.69 -21.32
N CYS A 152 -8.68 6.97 -22.20
CA CYS A 152 -8.93 5.56 -22.51
C CYS A 152 -7.78 4.68 -22.01
N LEU A 153 -8.11 3.53 -21.43
CA LEU A 153 -7.15 2.50 -21.07
C LEU A 153 -7.02 1.50 -22.21
N SER A 154 -5.78 1.21 -22.60
CA SER A 154 -5.45 0.16 -23.56
C SER A 154 -4.39 -0.79 -23.02
N ASP A 155 -4.46 -2.07 -23.39
CA ASP A 155 -3.42 -3.03 -23.05
C ASP A 155 -2.14 -2.73 -23.85
N LEU A 156 -1.01 -2.69 -23.16
CA LEU A 156 0.30 -2.77 -23.81
C LEU A 156 0.60 -4.26 -24.08
N PRO A 157 0.71 -4.67 -25.35
CA PRO A 157 1.14 -6.03 -25.63
C PRO A 157 2.53 -6.24 -25.04
N ARG A 158 2.71 -7.28 -24.21
CA ARG A 158 4.05 -7.71 -23.79
C ARG A 158 4.88 -7.90 -25.07
N ALA A 159 5.99 -7.19 -25.18
CA ALA A 159 6.99 -7.53 -26.18
C ALA A 159 7.38 -9.00 -25.93
N LEU A 160 7.08 -9.88 -26.90
CA LEU A 160 7.56 -11.26 -26.90
C LEU A 160 9.09 -11.18 -26.91
N VAL A 161 9.71 -11.45 -25.76
CA VAL A 161 11.17 -11.65 -25.63
C VAL A 161 11.50 -13.07 -26.10
#